data_b817391f6e6904bdac528d2bca9033fc
#
_entry.id   b817391f6e6904bdac528d2bca9033fc
#
_cell.length_a   1.000
_cell.length_b   1.000
_cell.length_c   1.000
_cell.angle_alpha   90.00
_cell.angle_beta   90.00
_cell.angle_gamma   90.00
#
_symmetry.space_group_name_H-M   'P 1'
#
loop_
_entity.id
_entity.type
_entity.pdbx_description
1 polymer ?
#
loop_
_entity_poly.entity_id
_entity_poly.type
_entity_poly.pdbx_seq_one_letter_code
_entity_poly.pdbx_strand_id
1 'polypeptide(L)'
;MKQLLVLLAGLLLSVSAEASETIKVFILAGQSNMEGKAQLPLMEHVATQPATAERFAHLRDGDGWGVRDDVWIDFLGRKGPLTVGYGSRNRVGVELDFGHVVGDHFEEPVLLIKAAWGGRSLYRDFRPPSAGLPGAEALDLLLNGERKKNPERTMEEVKASFGRDYRGMLREVERAMKEARGAFPAMGEGAFELSGFVWFQGWNDLVNEAAVADYERNLTCLIRDVRRDLGAPDLPFVVGQLGVGGVGRPDPKRDRFKEAQAAPTRLPENLSNTRLVATDQFWDERAQAVFDKGWRDHVEEWEKVGSDYPFHYLGSPFTFSDIGRAFGEAVLELDAARRR
;
A
#
# COMPACT_ATOMS: atom_id res chain seq x y z
N MET A 1 -62.96 46.31 -2.95
CA MET A 1 -62.09 45.29 -2.29
C MET A 1 -61.21 44.67 -3.38
N LYS A 2 -59.96 45.10 -3.51
CA LYS A 2 -58.98 44.55 -4.48
C LYS A 2 -58.03 43.66 -3.69
N GLN A 3 -58.05 42.35 -3.98
CA GLN A 3 -57.07 41.41 -3.40
C GLN A 3 -55.76 41.53 -4.16
N LEU A 4 -54.71 41.79 -3.41
CA LEU A 4 -53.31 41.84 -3.89
C LEU A 4 -52.72 40.44 -3.76
N LEU A 5 -52.47 39.77 -4.88
CA LEU A 5 -51.72 38.49 -4.93
C LEU A 5 -50.24 38.82 -4.88
N VAL A 6 -49.56 38.42 -3.82
CA VAL A 6 -48.10 38.47 -3.71
C VAL A 6 -47.55 37.14 -4.19
N LEU A 7 -46.93 37.13 -5.39
CA LEU A 7 -46.12 36.00 -5.89
C LEU A 7 -44.78 36.03 -5.20
N LEU A 8 -44.49 35.03 -4.31
CA LEU A 8 -43.16 34.73 -3.82
C LEU A 8 -42.44 33.89 -4.89
N ALA A 9 -41.54 34.53 -5.64
CA ALA A 9 -40.60 33.80 -6.49
C ALA A 9 -39.47 33.24 -5.62
N GLY A 10 -39.51 31.95 -5.30
CA GLY A 10 -38.42 31.24 -4.66
C GLY A 10 -37.23 31.09 -5.61
N LEU A 11 -36.15 31.80 -5.36
CA LEU A 11 -34.88 31.65 -6.06
C LEU A 11 -34.23 30.34 -5.57
N LEU A 12 -34.39 29.24 -6.31
CA LEU A 12 -33.61 28.04 -6.16
C LEU A 12 -32.18 28.35 -6.65
N LEU A 13 -31.28 28.68 -5.73
CA LEU A 13 -29.86 28.65 -6.00
C LEU A 13 -29.47 27.19 -6.19
N SER A 14 -29.40 26.73 -7.43
CA SER A 14 -28.68 25.51 -7.80
C SER A 14 -27.19 25.78 -7.55
N VAL A 15 -26.64 25.30 -6.44
CA VAL A 15 -25.22 25.16 -6.27
C VAL A 15 -24.81 24.06 -7.26
N SER A 16 -24.35 24.44 -8.46
CA SER A 16 -23.61 23.55 -9.31
C SER A 16 -22.31 23.28 -8.57
N ALA A 17 -22.13 22.08 -8.04
CA ALA A 17 -20.81 21.62 -7.66
C ALA A 17 -19.95 21.71 -8.93
N GLU A 18 -19.01 22.64 -8.99
CA GLU A 18 -18.00 22.65 -10.04
C GLU A 18 -17.27 21.31 -9.93
N ALA A 19 -17.28 20.54 -11.02
CA ALA A 19 -16.54 19.29 -11.10
C ALA A 19 -15.07 19.61 -10.78
N SER A 20 -14.47 18.91 -9.81
CA SER A 20 -13.07 19.08 -9.45
C SER A 20 -12.21 19.01 -10.71
N GLU A 21 -11.32 19.99 -10.91
CA GLU A 21 -10.42 20.01 -12.06
C GLU A 21 -9.33 18.91 -11.97
N THR A 22 -9.19 18.25 -10.82
CA THR A 22 -8.12 17.30 -10.52
C THR A 22 -8.63 16.03 -9.85
N ILE A 23 -8.02 14.90 -10.15
CA ILE A 23 -8.21 13.61 -9.47
C ILE A 23 -6.88 13.24 -8.83
N LYS A 24 -6.86 13.07 -7.51
CA LYS A 24 -5.65 12.71 -6.77
C LYS A 24 -5.35 11.22 -6.90
N VAL A 25 -4.16 10.87 -7.38
CA VAL A 25 -3.77 9.48 -7.64
C VAL A 25 -2.67 9.06 -6.68
N PHE A 26 -2.91 7.98 -5.95
CA PHE A 26 -1.93 7.36 -5.05
C PHE A 26 -1.62 5.93 -5.52
N ILE A 27 -0.33 5.60 -5.57
CA ILE A 27 0.16 4.29 -5.97
C ILE A 27 0.61 3.53 -4.73
N LEU A 28 0.02 2.35 -4.49
CA LEU A 28 0.36 1.46 -3.38
C LEU A 28 1.06 0.21 -3.94
N ALA A 29 2.38 0.12 -3.81
CA ALA A 29 3.18 -0.93 -4.42
C ALA A 29 3.97 -1.75 -3.39
N GLY A 30 4.17 -3.04 -3.66
CA GLY A 30 4.92 -3.91 -2.78
C GLY A 30 4.58 -5.39 -2.89
N GLN A 31 4.72 -6.11 -1.76
CA GLN A 31 4.44 -7.54 -1.71
C GLN A 31 3.19 -7.86 -0.84
N SER A 32 3.13 -9.06 -0.27
CA SER A 32 1.98 -9.58 0.47
C SER A 32 1.46 -8.66 1.58
N ASN A 33 2.32 -7.91 2.27
CA ASN A 33 1.87 -6.94 3.28
C ASN A 33 1.18 -5.72 2.65
N MET A 34 1.61 -5.29 1.46
CA MET A 34 0.88 -4.30 0.67
C MET A 34 -0.40 -4.88 0.06
N GLU A 35 -0.43 -6.18 -0.32
CA GLU A 35 -1.69 -6.81 -0.73
C GLU A 35 -2.75 -6.75 0.38
N GLY A 36 -2.34 -6.85 1.67
CA GLY A 36 -3.23 -6.93 2.82
C GLY A 36 -3.57 -8.36 3.22
N LYS A 37 -3.42 -8.67 4.52
CA LYS A 37 -3.49 -10.04 5.04
C LYS A 37 -4.42 -10.22 6.24
N ALA A 38 -5.07 -9.17 6.73
CA ALA A 38 -6.10 -9.28 7.76
C ALA A 38 -7.38 -9.90 7.17
N GLN A 39 -7.85 -11.02 7.75
CA GLN A 39 -9.06 -11.70 7.26
C GLN A 39 -10.33 -10.91 7.62
N LEU A 40 -11.30 -10.88 6.69
CA LEU A 40 -12.58 -10.19 6.90
C LEU A 40 -13.36 -10.69 8.13
N PRO A 41 -13.43 -11.98 8.45
CA PRO A 41 -14.11 -12.43 9.67
C PRO A 41 -13.49 -11.85 10.94
N LEU A 42 -12.15 -11.76 11.03
CA LEU A 42 -11.50 -11.12 12.17
C LEU A 42 -11.73 -9.61 12.18
N MET A 43 -11.69 -8.95 11.01
CA MET A 43 -12.02 -7.52 10.89
C MET A 43 -13.45 -7.24 11.37
N GLU A 44 -14.43 -8.06 10.96
CA GLU A 44 -15.82 -7.95 11.44
C GLU A 44 -15.91 -8.17 12.96
N HIS A 45 -15.20 -9.17 13.48
CA HIS A 45 -15.17 -9.44 14.91
C HIS A 45 -14.68 -8.20 15.68
N VAL A 46 -13.51 -7.64 15.35
CA VAL A 46 -12.96 -6.51 16.10
C VAL A 46 -13.75 -5.20 15.91
N ALA A 47 -14.41 -5.03 14.77
CA ALA A 47 -15.23 -3.85 14.48
C ALA A 47 -16.59 -3.87 15.19
N THR A 48 -17.03 -5.03 15.71
CA THR A 48 -18.32 -5.17 16.39
C THR A 48 -18.21 -5.43 17.89
N GLN A 49 -17.01 -5.74 18.41
CA GLN A 49 -16.81 -5.94 19.85
C GLN A 49 -16.85 -4.62 20.62
N PRO A 50 -17.58 -4.53 21.76
CA PRO A 50 -17.68 -3.28 22.55
C PRO A 50 -16.33 -2.66 22.93
N ALA A 51 -15.32 -3.50 23.17
CA ALA A 51 -13.98 -3.04 23.58
C ALA A 51 -13.15 -2.44 22.44
N THR A 52 -13.51 -2.68 21.17
CA THR A 52 -12.67 -2.33 20.00
C THR A 52 -13.45 -1.63 18.88
N ALA A 53 -14.79 -1.68 18.91
CA ALA A 53 -15.66 -1.15 17.87
C ALA A 53 -15.43 0.35 17.60
N GLU A 54 -15.22 1.17 18.64
CA GLU A 54 -14.96 2.60 18.50
C GLU A 54 -13.78 2.90 17.57
N ARG A 55 -12.74 2.07 17.63
CA ARG A 55 -11.54 2.22 16.80
C ARG A 55 -11.82 2.09 15.30
N PHE A 56 -12.82 1.29 14.94
CA PHE A 56 -13.21 1.01 13.56
C PHE A 56 -14.53 1.66 13.15
N ALA A 57 -15.08 2.53 14.01
CA ALA A 57 -16.37 3.17 13.78
C ALA A 57 -16.42 3.98 12.46
N HIS A 58 -15.30 4.61 12.08
CA HIS A 58 -15.15 5.36 10.83
C HIS A 58 -15.26 4.49 9.57
N LEU A 59 -15.12 3.17 9.70
CA LEU A 59 -15.25 2.21 8.61
C LEU A 59 -16.66 1.62 8.51
N ARG A 60 -17.58 2.01 9.41
CA ARG A 60 -18.92 1.43 9.50
C ARG A 60 -19.98 2.40 8.99
N ASP A 61 -21.04 1.83 8.41
CA ASP A 61 -22.30 2.52 8.11
C ASP A 61 -23.45 1.65 8.65
N GLY A 62 -24.00 2.07 9.77
CA GLY A 62 -24.95 1.24 10.52
C GLY A 62 -24.36 -0.13 10.87
N ASP A 63 -25.06 -1.19 10.53
CA ASP A 63 -24.61 -2.58 10.76
C ASP A 63 -23.67 -3.08 9.65
N GLY A 64 -23.46 -2.31 8.58
CA GLY A 64 -22.64 -2.67 7.43
C GLY A 64 -21.25 -1.99 7.42
N TRP A 65 -20.52 -2.26 6.34
CA TRP A 65 -19.28 -1.56 6.04
C TRP A 65 -19.57 -0.30 5.22
N GLY A 66 -18.95 0.80 5.60
CA GLY A 66 -18.98 2.04 4.85
C GLY A 66 -18.38 1.86 3.45
N VAL A 67 -18.91 2.60 2.50
CA VAL A 67 -18.43 2.66 1.12
C VAL A 67 -18.16 4.12 0.81
N ARG A 68 -16.93 4.46 0.44
CA ARG A 68 -16.55 5.82 0.06
C ARG A 68 -17.03 6.11 -1.35
N ASP A 69 -17.69 7.23 -1.57
CA ASP A 69 -18.13 7.70 -2.89
C ASP A 69 -17.19 8.74 -3.52
N ASP A 70 -16.15 9.13 -2.78
CA ASP A 70 -15.09 10.05 -3.14
C ASP A 70 -13.72 9.39 -3.32
N VAL A 71 -13.56 8.14 -2.87
CA VAL A 71 -12.32 7.36 -3.01
C VAL A 71 -12.57 6.05 -3.75
N TRP A 72 -11.87 5.83 -4.85
CA TRP A 72 -11.92 4.60 -5.65
C TRP A 72 -10.60 3.85 -5.59
N ILE A 73 -10.68 2.54 -5.77
CA ILE A 73 -9.50 1.68 -5.80
C ILE A 73 -9.52 0.77 -7.02
N ASP A 74 -8.36 0.60 -7.65
CA ASP A 74 -8.09 -0.47 -8.62
C ASP A 74 -6.90 -1.31 -8.11
N PHE A 75 -7.18 -2.56 -7.75
CA PHE A 75 -6.17 -3.53 -7.36
C PHE A 75 -6.09 -4.64 -8.41
N LEU A 76 -5.16 -4.50 -9.37
CA LEU A 76 -4.94 -5.46 -10.46
C LEU A 76 -6.24 -5.82 -11.19
N GLY A 77 -7.07 -4.82 -11.50
CA GLY A 77 -8.36 -4.99 -12.18
C GLY A 77 -9.56 -5.28 -11.27
N ARG A 78 -9.36 -5.60 -9.99
CA ARG A 78 -10.44 -5.54 -8.98
C ARG A 78 -10.65 -4.08 -8.59
N LYS A 79 -11.78 -3.52 -8.93
CA LYS A 79 -12.01 -2.08 -8.81
C LYS A 79 -13.41 -1.75 -8.33
N GLY A 80 -13.54 -0.62 -7.63
CA GLY A 80 -14.79 -0.09 -7.08
C GLY A 80 -14.54 1.09 -6.15
N PRO A 81 -15.59 1.64 -5.56
CA PRO A 81 -15.47 2.57 -4.45
C PRO A 81 -14.77 1.87 -3.28
N LEU A 82 -14.02 2.65 -2.48
CA LEU A 82 -13.24 2.09 -1.40
C LEU A 82 -14.15 1.57 -0.27
N THR A 83 -13.95 0.32 0.08
CA THR A 83 -14.55 -0.37 1.22
C THR A 83 -13.65 -1.54 1.62
N VAL A 84 -14.08 -2.39 2.54
CA VAL A 84 -13.36 -3.62 2.90
C VAL A 84 -13.26 -4.60 1.72
N GLY A 85 -12.27 -5.52 1.76
CA GLY A 85 -12.16 -6.61 0.79
C GLY A 85 -11.16 -6.37 -0.34
N TYR A 86 -10.48 -5.22 -0.39
CA TYR A 86 -9.40 -4.95 -1.36
C TYR A 86 -8.02 -5.44 -0.91
N GLY A 87 -7.93 -6.26 0.13
CA GLY A 87 -6.75 -7.06 0.44
C GLY A 87 -6.54 -8.23 -0.54
N SER A 88 -5.73 -9.21 -0.18
CA SER A 88 -5.75 -10.53 -0.81
C SER A 88 -7.17 -11.10 -0.71
N ARG A 89 -7.44 -12.21 -1.40
CA ARG A 89 -8.80 -12.79 -1.44
C ARG A 89 -9.51 -12.77 -0.06
N ASN A 90 -10.64 -12.05 0.07
CA ASN A 90 -11.42 -11.86 1.31
C ASN A 90 -10.62 -11.29 2.50
N ARG A 91 -9.71 -10.35 2.23
CA ARG A 91 -8.86 -9.72 3.24
C ARG A 91 -8.88 -8.21 3.12
N VAL A 92 -8.35 -7.56 4.15
CA VAL A 92 -8.14 -6.12 4.26
C VAL A 92 -6.64 -5.87 4.39
N GLY A 93 -6.17 -4.76 3.89
CA GLY A 93 -4.80 -4.30 4.03
C GLY A 93 -4.74 -2.81 4.38
N VAL A 94 -3.58 -2.25 4.17
CA VAL A 94 -3.28 -0.83 4.46
C VAL A 94 -4.11 0.14 3.61
N GLU A 95 -4.62 -0.30 2.46
CA GLU A 95 -5.39 0.54 1.52
C GLU A 95 -6.62 1.17 2.15
N LEU A 96 -7.25 0.48 3.11
CA LEU A 96 -8.52 0.91 3.68
C LEU A 96 -8.36 2.20 4.48
N ASP A 97 -7.57 2.18 5.56
CA ASP A 97 -7.34 3.37 6.38
C ASP A 97 -6.47 4.41 5.66
N PHE A 98 -5.55 3.99 4.77
CA PHE A 98 -4.85 4.94 3.90
C PHE A 98 -5.84 5.77 3.07
N GLY A 99 -6.80 5.11 2.42
CA GLY A 99 -7.80 5.78 1.60
C GLY A 99 -8.75 6.67 2.40
N HIS A 100 -9.10 6.30 3.64
CA HIS A 100 -9.85 7.18 4.54
C HIS A 100 -9.06 8.45 4.88
N VAL A 101 -7.77 8.31 5.26
CA VAL A 101 -6.92 9.47 5.61
C VAL A 101 -6.79 10.45 4.43
N VAL A 102 -6.50 9.94 3.23
CA VAL A 102 -6.34 10.84 2.07
C VAL A 102 -7.69 11.37 1.56
N GLY A 103 -8.75 10.56 1.60
CA GLY A 103 -10.09 11.01 1.21
C GLY A 103 -10.68 12.06 2.14
N ASP A 104 -10.42 11.96 3.45
CA ASP A 104 -10.86 12.98 4.41
C ASP A 104 -10.07 14.30 4.30
N HIS A 105 -8.90 14.27 3.66
CA HIS A 105 -8.04 15.45 3.49
C HIS A 105 -8.34 16.22 2.20
N PHE A 106 -8.60 15.52 1.09
CA PHE A 106 -8.81 16.15 -0.22
C PHE A 106 -10.29 16.33 -0.50
N GLU A 107 -10.67 17.51 -1.02
CA GLU A 107 -12.02 17.73 -1.58
C GLU A 107 -12.16 17.12 -2.98
N GLU A 108 -11.01 16.87 -3.64
CA GLU A 108 -10.93 16.25 -4.96
C GLU A 108 -11.13 14.74 -4.87
N PRO A 109 -11.70 14.12 -5.91
CA PRO A 109 -11.80 12.67 -6.03
C PRO A 109 -10.42 11.99 -5.89
N VAL A 110 -10.38 10.85 -5.22
CA VAL A 110 -9.17 10.07 -4.99
C VAL A 110 -9.21 8.74 -5.72
N LEU A 111 -8.13 8.41 -6.43
CA LEU A 111 -7.89 7.10 -7.04
C LEU A 111 -6.70 6.40 -6.39
N LEU A 112 -6.94 5.26 -5.78
CA LEU A 112 -5.90 4.36 -5.29
C LEU A 112 -5.59 3.31 -6.36
N ILE A 113 -4.33 3.24 -6.79
CA ILE A 113 -3.85 2.19 -7.70
C ILE A 113 -2.94 1.26 -6.91
N LYS A 114 -3.40 0.03 -6.70
CA LYS A 114 -2.67 -0.95 -5.89
C LYS A 114 -2.02 -2.01 -6.77
N ALA A 115 -0.67 -1.99 -6.82
CA ALA A 115 0.15 -2.89 -7.61
C ALA A 115 1.05 -3.72 -6.68
N ALA A 116 0.51 -4.81 -6.14
CA ALA A 116 1.20 -5.64 -5.17
C ALA A 116 1.02 -7.13 -5.49
N TRP A 117 2.10 -7.91 -5.31
CA TRP A 117 2.10 -9.35 -5.52
C TRP A 117 2.83 -10.06 -4.38
N GLY A 118 2.20 -11.06 -3.80
CA GLY A 118 2.76 -11.87 -2.72
C GLY A 118 4.05 -12.59 -3.14
N GLY A 119 4.99 -12.70 -2.20
CA GLY A 119 6.22 -13.44 -2.41
C GLY A 119 7.22 -12.78 -3.37
N ARG A 120 7.17 -11.45 -3.55
CA ARG A 120 8.03 -10.71 -4.47
C ARG A 120 9.16 -9.98 -3.76
N SER A 121 10.33 -9.97 -4.41
CA SER A 121 11.54 -9.31 -3.95
C SER A 121 11.82 -8.01 -4.71
N LEU A 122 12.47 -7.06 -4.04
CA LEU A 122 13.08 -5.91 -4.71
C LEU A 122 14.35 -6.34 -5.48
N TYR A 123 15.07 -7.33 -4.94
CA TYR A 123 16.30 -7.86 -5.54
C TYR A 123 16.10 -8.35 -6.98
N ARG A 124 14.97 -9.00 -7.26
CA ARG A 124 14.68 -9.60 -8.56
C ARG A 124 13.41 -9.06 -9.22
N ASP A 125 12.27 -9.22 -8.56
CA ASP A 125 10.95 -9.02 -9.19
C ASP A 125 10.67 -7.54 -9.48
N PHE A 126 10.91 -6.67 -8.50
CA PHE A 126 10.77 -5.22 -8.63
C PHE A 126 12.08 -4.50 -8.94
N ARG A 127 13.14 -5.22 -9.31
CA ARG A 127 14.44 -4.59 -9.58
C ARG A 127 14.31 -3.45 -10.58
N PRO A 128 14.64 -2.21 -10.21
CA PRO A 128 14.51 -1.07 -11.10
C PRO A 128 15.62 -1.09 -12.17
N PRO A 129 15.37 -0.53 -13.35
CA PRO A 129 16.33 -0.59 -14.47
C PRO A 129 17.71 -0.03 -14.12
N SER A 130 17.78 1.08 -13.37
CA SER A 130 19.05 1.70 -13.01
C SER A 130 19.89 0.92 -12.01
N ALA A 131 19.32 -0.08 -11.33
CA ALA A 131 20.08 -1.00 -10.50
C ALA A 131 20.91 -2.01 -11.33
N GLY A 132 20.61 -2.17 -12.63
CA GLY A 132 21.25 -3.14 -13.51
C GLY A 132 21.02 -4.59 -13.06
N LEU A 133 21.68 -5.54 -13.69
CA LEU A 133 21.65 -6.93 -13.29
C LEU A 133 22.66 -7.23 -12.17
N PRO A 134 22.46 -8.29 -11.36
CA PRO A 134 23.49 -8.80 -10.46
C PRO A 134 24.73 -9.26 -11.23
N GLY A 135 25.84 -9.44 -10.51
CA GLY A 135 27.07 -9.99 -11.10
C GLY A 135 26.89 -11.40 -11.70
N ALA A 136 27.80 -11.80 -12.59
CA ALA A 136 27.73 -13.05 -13.33
C ALA A 136 27.58 -14.27 -12.41
N GLU A 137 28.33 -14.33 -11.32
CA GLU A 137 28.25 -15.43 -10.34
C GLU A 137 26.86 -15.60 -9.75
N ALA A 138 26.20 -14.49 -9.37
CA ALA A 138 24.83 -14.53 -8.82
C ALA A 138 23.83 -14.99 -9.88
N LEU A 139 24.00 -14.57 -11.13
CA LEU A 139 23.17 -15.04 -12.26
C LEU A 139 23.35 -16.52 -12.53
N ASP A 140 24.58 -17.02 -12.48
CA ASP A 140 24.89 -18.44 -12.66
C ASP A 140 24.31 -19.30 -11.53
N LEU A 141 24.39 -18.85 -10.29
CA LEU A 141 23.75 -19.49 -9.13
C LEU A 141 22.22 -19.58 -9.30
N LEU A 142 21.59 -18.50 -9.76
CA LEU A 142 20.15 -18.48 -10.05
C LEU A 142 19.80 -19.44 -11.16
N LEU A 143 20.52 -19.41 -12.27
CA LEU A 143 20.28 -20.31 -13.41
C LEU A 143 20.41 -21.79 -12.97
N ASN A 144 21.46 -22.12 -12.25
CA ASN A 144 21.68 -23.49 -11.76
C ASN A 144 20.58 -23.93 -10.78
N GLY A 145 20.10 -23.00 -9.93
CA GLY A 145 18.96 -23.26 -9.05
C GLY A 145 17.65 -23.51 -9.80
N GLU A 146 17.35 -22.72 -10.85
CA GLU A 146 16.15 -22.86 -11.67
C GLU A 146 16.18 -24.12 -12.55
N ARG A 147 17.34 -24.50 -13.07
CA ARG A 147 17.52 -25.71 -13.87
C ARG A 147 17.24 -27.01 -13.11
N LYS A 148 17.28 -27.00 -11.80
CA LYS A 148 16.83 -28.15 -10.98
C LYS A 148 15.34 -28.47 -11.18
N LYS A 149 14.53 -27.46 -11.54
CA LYS A 149 13.08 -27.60 -11.77
C LYS A 149 12.72 -27.53 -13.26
N ASN A 150 13.48 -26.79 -14.04
CA ASN A 150 13.33 -26.63 -15.49
C ASN A 150 14.72 -26.72 -16.15
N PRO A 151 15.16 -27.91 -16.59
CA PRO A 151 16.49 -28.12 -17.19
C PRO A 151 16.78 -27.23 -18.39
N GLU A 152 15.75 -26.87 -19.18
CA GLU A 152 15.87 -26.03 -20.38
C GLU A 152 15.97 -24.52 -20.08
N ARG A 153 15.98 -24.16 -18.82
CA ARG A 153 16.07 -22.75 -18.43
C ARG A 153 17.33 -22.10 -18.98
N THR A 154 17.18 -20.96 -19.66
CA THR A 154 18.29 -20.21 -20.29
C THR A 154 18.72 -19.02 -19.41
N MET A 155 19.93 -18.53 -19.64
CA MET A 155 20.44 -17.32 -18.97
C MET A 155 19.64 -16.08 -19.38
N GLU A 156 19.22 -16.01 -20.64
CA GLU A 156 18.40 -14.93 -21.17
C GLU A 156 17.06 -14.83 -20.45
N GLU A 157 16.41 -15.97 -20.19
CA GLU A 157 15.15 -16.01 -19.43
C GLU A 157 15.37 -15.63 -17.96
N VAL A 158 16.49 -16.01 -17.35
CA VAL A 158 16.84 -15.57 -16.00
C VAL A 158 17.00 -14.05 -15.98
N LYS A 159 17.78 -13.47 -16.89
CA LYS A 159 17.97 -12.01 -17.01
C LYS A 159 16.67 -11.27 -17.27
N ALA A 160 15.81 -11.77 -18.16
CA ALA A 160 14.51 -11.18 -18.50
C ALA A 160 13.52 -11.18 -17.31
N SER A 161 13.70 -12.08 -16.34
CA SER A 161 12.86 -12.13 -15.14
C SER A 161 13.10 -10.97 -14.16
N PHE A 162 14.28 -10.33 -14.23
CA PHE A 162 14.57 -9.17 -13.38
C PHE A 162 13.72 -7.96 -13.78
N GLY A 163 13.15 -7.29 -12.78
CA GLY A 163 12.30 -6.13 -12.97
C GLY A 163 10.95 -6.44 -13.65
N ARG A 164 10.53 -7.70 -13.68
CA ARG A 164 9.24 -8.08 -14.28
C ARG A 164 8.07 -7.36 -13.61
N ASP A 165 8.06 -7.33 -12.28
CA ASP A 165 6.95 -6.75 -11.52
C ASP A 165 7.09 -5.23 -11.40
N TYR A 166 8.31 -4.67 -11.50
CA TYR A 166 8.52 -3.23 -11.72
C TYR A 166 7.82 -2.76 -13.01
N ARG A 167 8.10 -3.45 -14.13
CA ARG A 167 7.43 -3.16 -15.40
C ARG A 167 5.93 -3.47 -15.35
N GLY A 168 5.54 -4.50 -14.57
CA GLY A 168 4.14 -4.84 -14.29
C GLY A 168 3.41 -3.69 -13.59
N MET A 169 4.01 -3.16 -12.54
CA MET A 169 3.48 -2.03 -11.77
C MET A 169 3.23 -0.80 -12.67
N LEU A 170 4.20 -0.42 -13.50
CA LEU A 170 4.02 0.73 -14.41
C LEU A 170 2.86 0.50 -15.39
N ARG A 171 2.73 -0.72 -15.94
CA ARG A 171 1.59 -1.06 -16.81
C ARG A 171 0.25 -1.03 -16.08
N GLU A 172 0.21 -1.47 -14.82
CA GLU A 172 -1.01 -1.40 -14.02
C GLU A 172 -1.41 0.05 -13.70
N VAL A 173 -0.44 0.93 -13.43
CA VAL A 173 -0.71 2.36 -13.24
C VAL A 173 -1.29 2.97 -14.53
N GLU A 174 -0.66 2.74 -15.67
CA GLU A 174 -1.14 3.22 -16.97
C GLU A 174 -2.55 2.69 -17.28
N ARG A 175 -2.78 1.37 -17.10
CA ARG A 175 -4.06 0.71 -17.33
C ARG A 175 -5.14 1.30 -16.43
N ALA A 176 -4.89 1.38 -15.11
CA ALA A 176 -5.87 1.86 -14.14
C ALA A 176 -6.27 3.30 -14.43
N MET A 177 -5.33 4.21 -14.70
CA MET A 177 -5.62 5.59 -15.07
C MET A 177 -6.42 5.68 -16.38
N LYS A 178 -6.06 4.89 -17.39
CA LYS A 178 -6.79 4.84 -18.68
C LYS A 178 -8.25 4.38 -18.52
N GLU A 179 -8.47 3.38 -17.65
CA GLU A 179 -9.80 2.77 -17.47
C GLU A 179 -10.65 3.51 -16.43
N ALA A 180 -10.06 4.33 -15.56
CA ALA A 180 -10.71 4.92 -14.39
C ALA A 180 -11.98 5.70 -14.74
N ARG A 181 -11.95 6.58 -15.74
CA ARG A 181 -13.13 7.39 -16.13
C ARG A 181 -14.32 6.54 -16.55
N GLY A 182 -14.06 5.48 -17.31
CA GLY A 182 -15.11 4.54 -17.71
C GLY A 182 -15.59 3.65 -16.57
N ALA A 183 -14.71 3.31 -15.63
CA ALA A 183 -15.03 2.48 -14.49
C ALA A 183 -15.72 3.25 -13.36
N PHE A 184 -15.40 4.52 -13.22
CA PHE A 184 -15.84 5.39 -12.12
C PHE A 184 -16.38 6.74 -12.65
N PRO A 185 -17.53 6.77 -13.32
CA PRO A 185 -18.09 8.01 -13.90
C PRO A 185 -18.28 9.13 -12.86
N ALA A 186 -18.57 8.77 -11.60
CA ALA A 186 -18.73 9.74 -10.50
C ALA A 186 -17.44 10.48 -10.14
N MET A 187 -16.27 9.97 -10.54
CA MET A 187 -14.98 10.65 -10.36
C MET A 187 -14.85 11.94 -11.20
N GLY A 188 -15.65 12.08 -12.25
CA GLY A 188 -15.62 13.25 -13.14
C GLY A 188 -14.50 13.18 -14.19
N GLU A 189 -14.28 14.31 -14.86
CA GLU A 189 -13.35 14.47 -16.00
C GLU A 189 -12.04 15.20 -15.63
N GLY A 190 -11.77 15.39 -14.35
CA GLY A 190 -10.57 16.07 -13.84
C GLY A 190 -9.26 15.45 -14.35
N ALA A 191 -8.19 16.23 -14.42
CA ALA A 191 -6.87 15.73 -14.77
C ALA A 191 -6.31 14.85 -13.65
N PHE A 192 -5.63 13.75 -13.98
CA PHE A 192 -4.95 12.93 -12.98
C PHE A 192 -3.69 13.62 -12.47
N GLU A 193 -3.59 13.77 -11.15
CA GLU A 193 -2.40 14.27 -10.45
C GLU A 193 -1.81 13.14 -9.61
N LEU A 194 -0.57 12.71 -9.91
CA LEU A 194 0.15 11.78 -9.07
C LEU A 194 0.52 12.46 -7.76
N SER A 195 -0.13 12.05 -6.66
CA SER A 195 -0.05 12.70 -5.35
C SER A 195 0.75 11.92 -4.32
N GLY A 196 1.06 10.64 -4.57
CA GLY A 196 1.92 9.87 -3.69
C GLY A 196 2.18 8.45 -4.18
N PHE A 197 3.32 7.91 -3.72
CA PHE A 197 3.73 6.53 -3.92
C PHE A 197 4.10 5.90 -2.58
N VAL A 198 3.53 4.76 -2.25
CA VAL A 198 3.82 4.00 -1.03
C VAL A 198 4.46 2.67 -1.40
N TRP A 199 5.65 2.42 -0.86
CA TRP A 199 6.39 1.18 -1.02
C TRP A 199 6.35 0.36 0.27
N PHE A 200 5.69 -0.80 0.26
CA PHE A 200 5.63 -1.68 1.42
C PHE A 200 6.04 -3.12 1.04
N GLN A 201 7.34 -3.36 1.13
CA GLN A 201 7.97 -4.62 0.72
C GLN A 201 9.22 -4.88 1.59
N GLY A 202 9.62 -6.13 1.80
CA GLY A 202 10.87 -6.41 2.49
C GLY A 202 11.10 -7.87 2.88
N TRP A 203 10.05 -8.62 3.25
CA TRP A 203 10.23 -9.96 3.79
C TRP A 203 11.01 -10.91 2.87
N ASN A 204 10.71 -10.91 1.58
CA ASN A 204 11.39 -11.80 0.63
C ASN A 204 12.87 -11.47 0.42
N ASP A 205 13.24 -10.20 0.58
CA ASP A 205 14.64 -9.78 0.55
C ASP A 205 15.32 -10.05 1.89
N LEU A 206 14.66 -9.83 3.02
CA LEU A 206 15.21 -10.12 4.36
C LEU A 206 15.67 -11.58 4.51
N VAL A 207 14.97 -12.54 3.93
CA VAL A 207 15.34 -13.96 4.04
C VAL A 207 16.47 -14.39 3.10
N ASN A 208 17.00 -13.48 2.26
CA ASN A 208 18.07 -13.70 1.30
C ASN A 208 19.25 -12.74 1.55
N GLU A 209 20.43 -13.25 1.91
CA GLU A 209 21.58 -12.41 2.26
C GLU A 209 22.07 -11.51 1.11
N ALA A 210 22.07 -12.02 -0.14
CA ALA A 210 22.45 -11.21 -1.30
C ALA A 210 21.44 -10.07 -1.53
N ALA A 211 20.18 -10.32 -1.28
CA ALA A 211 19.13 -9.31 -1.39
C ALA A 211 19.23 -8.26 -0.28
N VAL A 212 19.55 -8.66 0.96
CA VAL A 212 19.82 -7.74 2.08
C VAL A 212 20.99 -6.80 1.74
N ALA A 213 22.07 -7.35 1.19
CA ALA A 213 23.26 -6.57 0.84
C ALA A 213 23.00 -5.52 -0.26
N ASP A 214 22.12 -5.83 -1.21
CA ASP A 214 21.79 -4.96 -2.34
C ASP A 214 20.59 -4.03 -2.08
N TYR A 215 19.88 -4.18 -0.93
CA TYR A 215 18.57 -3.57 -0.74
C TYR A 215 18.60 -2.04 -0.76
N GLU A 216 19.52 -1.41 -0.05
CA GLU A 216 19.71 0.05 -0.02
C GLU A 216 19.90 0.62 -1.43
N ARG A 217 20.82 0.03 -2.20
CA ARG A 217 21.08 0.43 -3.59
C ARG A 217 19.86 0.27 -4.47
N ASN A 218 19.17 -0.89 -4.36
CA ASN A 218 18.00 -1.17 -5.17
C ASN A 218 16.83 -0.25 -4.82
N LEU A 219 16.62 0.08 -3.55
CA LEU A 219 15.57 1.00 -3.11
C LEU A 219 15.89 2.45 -3.55
N THR A 220 17.14 2.88 -3.45
CA THR A 220 17.58 4.17 -3.99
C THR A 220 17.28 4.28 -5.49
N CYS A 221 17.62 3.23 -6.23
CA CYS A 221 17.31 3.16 -7.66
C CYS A 221 15.79 3.13 -7.92
N LEU A 222 15.01 2.41 -7.11
CA LEU A 222 13.55 2.33 -7.23
C LEU A 222 12.90 3.70 -7.10
N ILE A 223 13.25 4.47 -6.06
CA ILE A 223 12.71 5.82 -5.83
C ILE A 223 12.98 6.71 -7.05
N ARG A 224 14.21 6.71 -7.54
CA ARG A 224 14.62 7.51 -8.70
C ARG A 224 13.91 7.08 -9.99
N ASP A 225 13.88 5.76 -10.25
CA ASP A 225 13.32 5.24 -11.50
C ASP A 225 11.80 5.38 -11.55
N VAL A 226 11.09 5.19 -10.42
CA VAL A 226 9.64 5.44 -10.32
C VAL A 226 9.31 6.89 -10.65
N ARG A 227 10.04 7.85 -10.07
CA ARG A 227 9.83 9.28 -10.35
C ARG A 227 10.08 9.62 -11.80
N ARG A 228 11.16 9.09 -12.39
CA ARG A 228 11.49 9.28 -13.81
C ARG A 228 10.43 8.66 -14.72
N ASP A 229 10.09 7.41 -14.50
CA ASP A 229 9.26 6.63 -15.43
C ASP A 229 7.77 7.02 -15.34
N LEU A 230 7.34 7.61 -14.22
CA LEU A 230 6.02 8.23 -14.06
C LEU A 230 5.99 9.71 -14.45
N GLY A 231 7.13 10.33 -14.81
CA GLY A 231 7.21 11.73 -15.16
C GLY A 231 6.93 12.69 -14.00
N ALA A 232 7.15 12.26 -12.76
CA ALA A 232 6.83 13.00 -11.54
C ALA A 232 8.07 13.10 -10.61
N PRO A 233 9.03 14.00 -10.91
CA PRO A 233 10.33 14.08 -10.21
C PRO A 233 10.20 14.35 -8.70
N ASP A 234 9.17 15.09 -8.29
CA ASP A 234 8.94 15.46 -6.89
C ASP A 234 7.84 14.61 -6.22
N LEU A 235 7.47 13.46 -6.81
CA LEU A 235 6.43 12.59 -6.27
C LEU A 235 6.73 12.22 -4.81
N PRO A 236 5.81 12.54 -3.87
CA PRO A 236 5.89 12.06 -2.49
C PRO A 236 6.07 10.56 -2.45
N PHE A 237 7.10 10.08 -1.73
CA PHE A 237 7.45 8.66 -1.67
C PHE A 237 7.52 8.20 -0.21
N VAL A 238 6.66 7.28 0.18
CA VAL A 238 6.64 6.71 1.54
C VAL A 238 7.20 5.29 1.50
N VAL A 239 8.18 5.03 2.36
CA VAL A 239 8.78 3.70 2.55
C VAL A 239 8.23 3.10 3.84
N GLY A 240 7.48 2.03 3.75
CA GLY A 240 7.11 1.19 4.89
C GLY A 240 8.29 0.31 5.31
N GLN A 241 8.94 0.66 6.43
CA GLN A 241 10.02 -0.15 6.99
C GLN A 241 9.42 -1.43 7.58
N LEU A 242 10.04 -2.58 7.29
CA LEU A 242 9.56 -3.89 7.76
C LEU A 242 9.60 -3.97 9.29
N GLY A 243 8.42 -4.15 9.90
CA GLY A 243 8.23 -4.15 11.35
C GLY A 243 7.93 -5.52 11.97
N VAL A 244 8.17 -6.61 11.22
CA VAL A 244 7.89 -7.97 11.69
C VAL A 244 8.61 -8.26 13.01
N GLY A 245 7.84 -8.71 14.00
CA GLY A 245 8.32 -9.01 15.34
C GLY A 245 8.23 -7.84 16.33
N GLY A 246 7.83 -6.65 15.88
CA GLY A 246 7.62 -5.50 16.77
C GLY A 246 8.89 -4.87 17.31
N VAL A 247 8.70 -3.93 18.24
CA VAL A 247 9.78 -3.22 18.93
C VAL A 247 10.36 -4.11 20.06
N GLY A 248 11.66 -3.94 20.36
CA GLY A 248 12.28 -4.58 21.52
C GLY A 248 12.65 -6.05 21.35
N ARG A 249 12.55 -6.60 20.14
CA ARG A 249 13.02 -7.97 19.82
C ARG A 249 14.25 -7.89 18.91
N PRO A 250 15.46 -7.85 19.49
CA PRO A 250 16.70 -7.68 18.72
C PRO A 250 16.91 -8.82 17.72
N ASP A 251 17.24 -8.46 16.50
CA ASP A 251 17.63 -9.39 15.45
C ASP A 251 18.63 -8.67 14.52
N PRO A 252 19.93 -8.98 14.61
CA PRO A 252 20.96 -8.26 13.85
C PRO A 252 20.73 -8.25 12.34
N LYS A 253 20.08 -9.27 11.79
CA LYS A 253 19.76 -9.31 10.36
C LYS A 253 18.61 -8.35 10.03
N ARG A 254 17.56 -8.35 10.85
CA ARG A 254 16.45 -7.38 10.68
C ARG A 254 16.92 -5.95 10.88
N ASP A 255 17.79 -5.70 11.86
CA ASP A 255 18.29 -4.35 12.14
C ASP A 255 19.11 -3.82 10.95
N ARG A 256 20.00 -4.64 10.36
CA ARG A 256 20.71 -4.27 9.11
C ARG A 256 19.76 -4.02 7.96
N PHE A 257 18.71 -4.84 7.84
CA PHE A 257 17.73 -4.69 6.78
C PHE A 257 16.88 -3.42 6.94
N LYS A 258 16.46 -3.11 8.16
CA LYS A 258 15.76 -1.85 8.48
C LYS A 258 16.63 -0.63 8.17
N GLU A 259 17.93 -0.70 8.45
CA GLU A 259 18.87 0.36 8.08
C GLU A 259 18.98 0.51 6.56
N ALA A 260 19.06 -0.58 5.81
CA ALA A 260 19.04 -0.54 4.34
C ALA A 260 17.74 0.02 3.74
N GLN A 261 16.61 -0.12 4.45
CA GLN A 261 15.34 0.52 4.08
C GLN A 261 15.34 2.02 4.41
N ALA A 262 15.97 2.42 5.50
CA ALA A 262 15.99 3.80 5.97
C ALA A 262 17.01 4.68 5.22
N ALA A 263 18.17 4.15 4.88
CA ALA A 263 19.26 4.92 4.28
C ALA A 263 18.86 5.73 3.04
N PRO A 264 18.10 5.20 2.05
CA PRO A 264 17.68 5.97 0.88
C PRO A 264 16.84 7.21 1.21
N THR A 265 16.06 7.19 2.31
CA THR A 265 15.19 8.32 2.68
C THR A 265 15.98 9.50 3.27
N ARG A 266 17.24 9.29 3.63
CA ARG A 266 18.15 10.29 4.20
C ARG A 266 19.12 10.91 3.18
N LEU A 267 19.06 10.46 1.93
CA LEU A 267 19.84 11.06 0.85
C LEU A 267 19.38 12.51 0.58
N PRO A 268 20.29 13.45 0.28
CA PRO A 268 19.92 14.85 0.07
C PRO A 268 18.79 15.07 -0.92
N GLU A 269 18.77 14.32 -2.02
CA GLU A 269 17.75 14.38 -3.05
C GLU A 269 16.38 13.85 -2.62
N ASN A 270 16.33 13.12 -1.50
CA ASN A 270 15.11 12.49 -0.99
C ASN A 270 14.55 13.15 0.28
N LEU A 271 15.31 14.02 0.97
CA LEU A 271 14.95 14.59 2.27
C LEU A 271 13.60 15.34 2.26
N SER A 272 13.28 16.04 1.18
CA SER A 272 12.07 16.86 1.09
C SER A 272 10.83 16.09 0.62
N ASN A 273 11.00 14.97 -0.06
CA ASN A 273 9.94 14.28 -0.78
C ASN A 273 9.87 12.77 -0.51
N THR A 274 10.59 12.29 0.53
CA THR A 274 10.56 10.88 0.95
C THR A 274 10.43 10.78 2.46
N ARG A 275 9.62 9.82 2.96
CA ARG A 275 9.46 9.51 4.39
C ARG A 275 9.58 8.02 4.64
N LEU A 276 10.15 7.68 5.79
CA LEU A 276 10.15 6.34 6.35
C LEU A 276 9.04 6.22 7.40
N VAL A 277 8.24 5.19 7.31
CA VAL A 277 7.29 4.80 8.37
C VAL A 277 7.78 3.51 9.01
N ALA A 278 8.19 3.56 10.27
CA ALA A 278 8.60 2.41 11.05
C ALA A 278 7.36 1.62 11.49
N THR A 279 7.10 0.48 10.87
CA THR A 279 5.85 -0.27 11.09
C THR A 279 5.91 -1.24 12.27
N ASP A 280 7.07 -1.42 12.90
CA ASP A 280 7.25 -2.26 14.10
C ASP A 280 6.51 -1.73 15.33
N GLN A 281 6.30 -0.42 15.44
CA GLN A 281 5.53 0.21 16.51
C GLN A 281 4.03 -0.19 16.49
N PHE A 282 3.53 -0.70 15.38
CA PHE A 282 2.15 -1.13 15.21
C PHE A 282 1.94 -2.64 15.38
N TRP A 283 2.96 -3.34 15.92
CA TRP A 283 2.87 -4.77 16.16
C TRP A 283 1.78 -5.12 17.18
N ASP A 284 0.92 -6.08 16.87
CA ASP A 284 -0.15 -6.50 17.78
C ASP A 284 0.37 -7.53 18.79
N GLU A 285 0.73 -7.06 19.99
CA GLU A 285 1.23 -7.89 21.08
C GLU A 285 0.19 -8.88 21.62
N ARG A 286 -1.11 -8.62 21.46
CA ARG A 286 -2.18 -9.55 21.85
C ARG A 286 -2.18 -10.77 20.94
N ALA A 287 -2.09 -10.53 19.62
CA ALA A 287 -1.96 -11.60 18.63
C ALA A 287 -0.65 -12.38 18.81
N GLN A 288 0.46 -11.67 19.09
CA GLN A 288 1.74 -12.32 19.39
C GLN A 288 1.68 -13.22 20.59
N ALA A 289 1.03 -12.79 21.66
CA ALA A 289 0.91 -13.59 22.89
C ALA A 289 0.19 -14.92 22.65
N VAL A 290 -0.88 -14.93 21.83
CA VAL A 290 -1.58 -16.16 21.47
C VAL A 290 -0.76 -17.01 20.50
N PHE A 291 -0.06 -16.38 19.56
CA PHE A 291 0.83 -17.09 18.65
C PHE A 291 1.94 -17.85 19.40
N ASP A 292 2.56 -17.22 20.41
CA ASP A 292 3.64 -17.79 21.22
C ASP A 292 3.18 -18.93 22.14
N LYS A 293 1.88 -18.95 22.56
CA LYS A 293 1.29 -20.08 23.27
C LYS A 293 1.17 -21.35 22.41
N GLY A 294 1.36 -21.24 21.09
CA GLY A 294 1.02 -22.30 20.14
C GLY A 294 -0.41 -22.16 19.64
N TRP A 295 -0.66 -21.15 18.82
CA TRP A 295 -2.00 -20.78 18.31
C TRP A 295 -2.85 -21.95 17.78
N ARG A 296 -2.22 -23.03 17.30
CA ARG A 296 -2.96 -24.21 16.78
C ARG A 296 -3.71 -24.96 17.86
N ASP A 297 -3.23 -24.88 19.11
CA ASP A 297 -3.86 -25.48 20.26
C ASP A 297 -4.83 -24.49 20.96
N HIS A 298 -4.86 -23.23 20.48
CA HIS A 298 -5.63 -22.10 20.99
C HIS A 298 -6.42 -21.39 19.88
N VAL A 299 -7.04 -22.15 18.97
CA VAL A 299 -7.70 -21.63 17.77
C VAL A 299 -8.79 -20.60 18.11
N GLU A 300 -9.63 -20.87 19.11
CA GLU A 300 -10.70 -19.96 19.53
C GLU A 300 -10.19 -18.60 20.04
N GLU A 301 -9.02 -18.58 20.70
CA GLU A 301 -8.38 -17.33 21.11
C GLU A 301 -7.73 -16.65 19.88
N TRP A 302 -7.09 -17.44 19.02
CA TRP A 302 -6.39 -16.96 17.84
C TRP A 302 -7.31 -16.24 16.86
N GLU A 303 -8.46 -16.82 16.54
CA GLU A 303 -9.44 -16.26 15.62
C GLU A 303 -10.02 -14.90 16.06
N LYS A 304 -9.81 -14.51 17.33
CA LYS A 304 -10.23 -13.21 17.88
C LYS A 304 -9.15 -12.14 17.85
N VAL A 305 -7.89 -12.49 17.55
CA VAL A 305 -6.75 -11.56 17.62
C VAL A 305 -5.83 -11.63 16.41
N GLY A 306 -5.73 -12.78 15.74
CA GLY A 306 -4.82 -13.01 14.62
C GLY A 306 -5.44 -13.88 13.53
N SER A 307 -4.89 -13.81 12.32
CA SER A 307 -5.44 -14.54 11.16
C SER A 307 -4.39 -15.00 10.16
N ASP A 308 -3.11 -14.70 10.39
CA ASP A 308 -2.00 -15.07 9.49
C ASP A 308 -0.67 -15.17 10.29
N TYR A 309 0.40 -15.55 9.64
CA TYR A 309 1.72 -15.73 10.24
C TYR A 309 2.39 -14.39 10.62
N PRO A 310 3.44 -14.41 11.48
CA PRO A 310 4.17 -13.21 11.90
C PRO A 310 4.70 -12.37 10.72
N PHE A 311 5.22 -13.00 9.66
CA PHE A 311 5.71 -12.28 8.48
C PHE A 311 4.60 -11.52 7.70
N HIS A 312 3.33 -11.75 8.06
CA HIS A 312 2.16 -11.01 7.63
C HIS A 312 1.51 -10.23 8.79
N TYR A 313 2.32 -9.77 9.76
CA TYR A 313 1.84 -9.01 10.92
C TYR A 313 0.71 -9.72 11.66
N LEU A 314 0.81 -11.06 11.77
CA LEU A 314 -0.20 -11.93 12.41
C LEU A 314 -1.61 -11.82 11.79
N GLY A 315 -1.73 -11.14 10.65
CA GLY A 315 -3.02 -10.82 10.03
C GLY A 315 -3.90 -9.95 10.91
N SER A 316 -3.31 -9.11 11.79
CA SER A 316 -4.05 -8.25 12.72
C SER A 316 -4.70 -7.07 11.99
N PRO A 317 -6.03 -6.88 12.09
CA PRO A 317 -6.71 -5.69 11.57
C PRO A 317 -6.19 -4.39 12.18
N PHE A 318 -5.80 -4.40 13.46
CA PHE A 318 -5.25 -3.23 14.15
C PHE A 318 -3.95 -2.78 13.49
N THR A 319 -3.04 -3.72 13.24
CA THR A 319 -1.75 -3.43 12.61
C THR A 319 -1.92 -2.89 11.20
N PHE A 320 -2.78 -3.51 10.36
CA PHE A 320 -2.99 -3.03 8.99
C PHE A 320 -3.68 -1.67 8.95
N SER A 321 -4.62 -1.41 9.86
CA SER A 321 -5.27 -0.10 10.03
C SER A 321 -4.26 0.98 10.42
N ASP A 322 -3.44 0.75 11.46
CA ASP A 322 -2.44 1.72 11.91
C ASP A 322 -1.37 2.02 10.86
N ILE A 323 -0.89 0.99 10.17
CA ILE A 323 0.07 1.16 9.08
C ILE A 323 -0.56 1.97 7.94
N GLY A 324 -1.81 1.68 7.57
CA GLY A 324 -2.53 2.41 6.52
C GLY A 324 -2.67 3.89 6.86
N ARG A 325 -3.10 4.20 8.08
CA ARG A 325 -3.19 5.56 8.61
C ARG A 325 -1.84 6.27 8.58
N ALA A 326 -0.79 5.65 9.11
CA ALA A 326 0.54 6.23 9.14
C ALA A 326 1.11 6.49 7.73
N PHE A 327 0.82 5.64 6.75
CA PHE A 327 1.19 5.89 5.36
C PHE A 327 0.44 7.08 4.77
N GLY A 328 -0.86 7.22 5.05
CA GLY A 328 -1.68 8.35 4.64
C GLY A 328 -1.14 9.67 5.24
N GLU A 329 -0.94 9.70 6.54
CA GLU A 329 -0.39 10.86 7.24
C GLU A 329 0.99 11.26 6.67
N ALA A 330 1.90 10.30 6.48
CA ALA A 330 3.23 10.55 5.93
C ALA A 330 3.19 11.13 4.50
N VAL A 331 2.28 10.67 3.65
CA VAL A 331 2.15 11.20 2.29
C VAL A 331 1.57 12.62 2.30
N LEU A 332 0.62 12.92 3.20
CA LEU A 332 0.04 14.26 3.35
C LEU A 332 1.05 15.26 3.89
N GLU A 333 1.91 14.87 4.84
CA GLU A 333 3.02 15.71 5.31
C GLU A 333 3.97 16.10 4.15
N LEU A 334 4.31 15.15 3.28
CA LEU A 334 5.16 15.40 2.11
C LEU A 334 4.47 16.29 1.09
N ASP A 335 3.17 16.08 0.82
CA ASP A 335 2.40 16.91 -0.11
C ASP A 335 2.30 18.36 0.40
N ALA A 336 2.03 18.55 1.68
CA ALA A 336 2.00 19.87 2.31
C ALA A 336 3.38 20.57 2.24
N ALA A 337 4.49 19.84 2.35
CA ALA A 337 5.83 20.38 2.22
C ALA A 337 6.16 20.79 0.76
N ARG A 338 5.66 20.04 -0.23
CA ARG A 338 5.83 20.33 -1.66
C ARG A 338 5.09 21.58 -2.12
N ARG A 339 3.97 21.92 -1.48
CA ARG A 339 3.12 23.08 -1.84
C ARG A 339 3.57 24.39 -1.22
N ARG A 340 4.56 24.37 -0.32
CA ARG A 340 5.17 25.56 0.32
C ARG A 340 6.36 26.07 -0.51
#